data_485c27739264463616c5b61e29ba07f5
#
_entry.id   485c27739264463616c5b61e29ba07f5
#
_cell.length_a   1.000
_cell.length_b   1.000
_cell.length_c   1.000
_cell.angle_alpha   90.00
_cell.angle_beta   90.00
_cell.angle_gamma   90.00
#
_symmetry.space_group_name_H-M   'P 1'
#
loop_
_entity.id
_entity.type
_entity.pdbx_description
1 polymer ?
#
loop_
_entity_poly.entity_id
_entity_poly.type
_entity_poly.pdbx_seq_one_letter_code
_entity_poly.pdbx_strand_id
1 'polypeptide(L)'
;KALIRAYPEEMPEVLRRFPLKRGATILRRLPSYEQWALDILTHGDYDSYWKEHRGYAISEYYREHADVPTLYLGGWYDSYARNTCESFVKLRKLKKAPQYLLMGPWTHGKYEITYAGDLDFGTEAEINYLDLKLAWFDRFLKGLNTEAADWRPVRIFTMGTGDGRRFIDGAPVEASDYPGRIHHGGFWRSMDDWPI
;
A
#
# COMPACT_ATOMS: atom_id res chain seq x y z
N LYS A 1 -10.57 16.62 19.92
CA LYS A 1 -11.62 15.84 20.60
C LYS A 1 -13.02 16.17 20.08
N ALA A 2 -13.39 17.47 19.90
CA ALA A 2 -14.72 17.84 19.38
C ALA A 2 -15.02 17.28 17.99
N LEU A 3 -14.04 17.34 17.07
CA LEU A 3 -14.18 16.81 15.70
C LEU A 3 -14.38 15.28 15.69
N ILE A 4 -13.64 14.55 16.53
CA ILE A 4 -13.75 13.09 16.63
C ILE A 4 -15.14 12.68 17.11
N ARG A 5 -15.73 13.43 18.02
CA ARG A 5 -17.10 13.18 18.53
C ARG A 5 -18.17 13.49 17.49
N ALA A 6 -18.00 14.58 16.74
CA ALA A 6 -18.96 14.98 15.72
C ALA A 6 -18.93 14.11 14.44
N TYR A 7 -17.83 13.40 14.18
CA TYR A 7 -17.65 12.61 12.98
C TYR A 7 -18.75 11.54 12.75
N PRO A 8 -19.03 10.65 13.70
CA PRO A 8 -20.05 9.62 13.49
C PRO A 8 -21.48 10.19 13.41
N GLU A 9 -21.75 11.32 14.07
CA GLU A 9 -23.08 11.91 14.13
C GLU A 9 -23.39 12.79 12.90
N GLU A 10 -22.43 13.61 12.45
CA GLU A 10 -22.64 14.60 11.38
C GLU A 10 -22.25 14.08 9.98
N MET A 11 -21.33 13.12 9.87
CA MET A 11 -20.78 12.71 8.57
C MET A 11 -21.81 12.12 7.61
N PRO A 12 -22.76 11.27 8.03
CA PRO A 12 -23.78 10.73 7.13
C PRO A 12 -24.61 11.83 6.46
N GLU A 13 -24.91 12.90 7.19
CA GLU A 13 -25.69 14.03 6.67
C GLU A 13 -24.82 14.90 5.75
N VAL A 14 -23.56 15.15 6.09
CA VAL A 14 -22.61 15.90 5.27
C VAL A 14 -22.42 15.20 3.90
N LEU A 15 -22.27 13.88 3.90
CA LEU A 15 -22.08 13.09 2.68
C LEU A 15 -23.29 13.07 1.75
N ARG A 16 -24.49 13.42 2.24
CA ARG A 16 -25.70 13.57 1.40
C ARG A 16 -25.80 14.94 0.74
N ARG A 17 -24.96 15.91 1.13
CA ARG A 17 -25.06 17.32 0.71
C ARG A 17 -23.96 17.69 -0.29
N PHE A 18 -23.83 16.95 -1.37
CA PHE A 18 -22.91 17.35 -2.44
C PHE A 18 -23.52 18.40 -3.37
N PRO A 19 -22.70 19.33 -3.89
CA PRO A 19 -21.27 19.54 -3.63
C PRO A 19 -21.02 20.13 -2.24
N LEU A 20 -19.89 19.73 -1.61
CA LEU A 20 -19.50 20.27 -0.31
C LEU A 20 -19.17 21.76 -0.43
N LYS A 21 -19.64 22.55 0.54
CA LYS A 21 -19.43 24.01 0.59
C LYS A 21 -18.76 24.38 1.93
N ARG A 22 -18.04 25.50 1.89
CA ARG A 22 -17.46 26.09 3.09
C ARG A 22 -18.53 26.30 4.17
N GLY A 23 -18.20 25.91 5.40
CA GLY A 23 -19.09 25.97 6.55
C GLY A 23 -20.14 24.87 6.65
N ALA A 24 -20.26 24.01 5.60
CA ALA A 24 -21.22 22.91 5.57
C ALA A 24 -20.60 21.56 5.90
N THR A 25 -19.28 21.48 6.14
CA THR A 25 -18.57 20.25 6.48
C THR A 25 -18.36 20.11 7.98
N ILE A 26 -18.00 18.92 8.45
CA ILE A 26 -17.57 18.72 9.85
C ILE A 26 -16.29 19.51 10.16
N LEU A 27 -15.49 19.82 9.12
CA LEU A 27 -14.23 20.58 9.22
C LEU A 27 -14.43 22.07 9.42
N ARG A 28 -15.66 22.60 9.39
CA ARG A 28 -15.96 24.03 9.67
C ARG A 28 -15.37 24.54 10.99
N ARG A 29 -15.10 23.60 11.93
CA ARG A 29 -14.42 23.88 13.21
C ARG A 29 -12.91 24.07 13.06
N LEU A 30 -12.34 23.72 11.90
CA LEU A 30 -10.92 23.79 11.56
C LEU A 30 -10.79 24.39 10.15
N PRO A 31 -10.89 25.72 10.00
CA PRO A 31 -11.04 26.36 8.68
C PRO A 31 -9.93 26.07 7.67
N SER A 32 -8.68 25.89 8.12
CA SER A 32 -7.56 25.52 7.25
C SER A 32 -7.69 24.10 6.69
N TYR A 33 -8.19 23.16 7.49
CA TYR A 33 -8.46 21.80 7.03
C TYR A 33 -9.69 21.74 6.13
N GLU A 34 -10.70 22.56 6.40
CA GLU A 34 -11.87 22.68 5.52
C GLU A 34 -11.46 23.22 4.15
N GLN A 35 -10.63 24.27 4.13
CA GLN A 35 -10.11 24.80 2.87
C GLN A 35 -9.35 23.75 2.09
N TRP A 36 -8.40 23.06 2.73
CA TRP A 36 -7.64 21.96 2.12
C TRP A 36 -8.55 20.87 1.53
N ALA A 37 -9.58 20.45 2.26
CA ALA A 37 -10.53 19.44 1.78
C ALA A 37 -11.33 19.93 0.56
N LEU A 38 -11.73 21.21 0.55
CA LEU A 38 -12.44 21.82 -0.57
C LEU A 38 -11.51 21.97 -1.79
N ASP A 39 -10.25 22.35 -1.59
CA ASP A 39 -9.26 22.46 -2.66
C ASP A 39 -9.04 21.13 -3.34
N ILE A 40 -8.83 20.04 -2.58
CA ILE A 40 -8.72 18.68 -3.13
C ILE A 40 -9.94 18.31 -3.99
N LEU A 41 -11.14 18.63 -3.53
CA LEU A 41 -12.39 18.31 -4.23
C LEU A 41 -12.61 19.14 -5.49
N THR A 42 -12.00 20.31 -5.59
CA THR A 42 -12.13 21.20 -6.75
C THR A 42 -11.06 20.98 -7.81
N HIS A 43 -9.91 20.41 -7.45
CA HIS A 43 -8.82 20.06 -8.36
C HIS A 43 -8.92 18.59 -8.80
N GLY A 44 -9.93 18.27 -9.64
CA GLY A 44 -10.18 16.92 -10.15
C GLY A 44 -9.16 16.44 -11.18
N ASP A 45 -8.52 17.37 -11.89
CA ASP A 45 -7.48 17.08 -12.88
C ASP A 45 -6.08 17.18 -12.25
N TYR A 46 -5.10 16.51 -12.88
CA TYR A 46 -3.69 16.60 -12.47
C TYR A 46 -3.06 17.89 -12.96
N ASP A 47 -3.46 19.01 -12.35
CA ASP A 47 -3.04 20.38 -12.65
C ASP A 47 -1.81 20.84 -11.83
N SER A 48 -1.51 22.15 -11.85
CA SER A 48 -0.40 22.74 -11.10
C SER A 48 -0.54 22.57 -9.59
N TYR A 49 -1.76 22.56 -9.07
CA TYR A 49 -2.02 22.34 -7.64
C TYR A 49 -1.38 21.01 -7.17
N TRP A 50 -1.57 19.93 -7.94
CA TRP A 50 -0.98 18.63 -7.61
C TRP A 50 0.52 18.55 -7.92
N LYS A 51 0.94 19.05 -9.08
CA LYS A 51 2.32 18.95 -9.56
C LYS A 51 3.32 19.74 -8.73
N GLU A 52 2.94 20.94 -8.31
CA GLU A 52 3.82 21.82 -7.55
C GLU A 52 3.87 21.49 -6.05
N HIS A 53 2.91 20.70 -5.56
CA HIS A 53 2.86 20.31 -4.17
C HIS A 53 3.69 19.06 -3.89
N ARG A 54 4.91 19.23 -3.39
CA ARG A 54 5.89 18.13 -3.14
C ARG A 54 5.35 16.97 -2.31
N GLY A 55 4.37 17.20 -1.45
CA GLY A 55 3.73 16.16 -0.63
C GLY A 55 2.77 15.24 -1.41
N TYR A 56 2.29 15.67 -2.59
CA TYR A 56 1.32 14.90 -3.38
C TYR A 56 1.92 14.30 -4.65
N ALA A 57 2.82 14.99 -5.30
CA ALA A 57 3.34 14.62 -6.62
C ALA A 57 4.79 14.16 -6.54
N ILE A 58 5.09 13.12 -5.76
CA ILE A 58 6.44 12.57 -5.64
C ILE A 58 7.04 12.20 -7.01
N SER A 59 6.22 11.82 -7.97
CA SER A 59 6.63 11.47 -9.33
C SER A 59 7.28 12.61 -10.10
N GLU A 60 6.94 13.86 -9.80
CA GLU A 60 7.57 15.04 -10.40
C GLU A 60 8.99 15.28 -9.87
N TYR A 61 9.31 14.73 -8.70
CA TYR A 61 10.56 14.98 -7.96
C TYR A 61 11.48 13.77 -7.84
N TYR A 62 11.31 12.72 -8.64
CA TYR A 62 12.16 11.52 -8.58
C TYR A 62 13.66 11.82 -8.73
N ARG A 63 14.05 12.82 -9.50
CA ARG A 63 15.46 13.21 -9.66
C ARG A 63 16.05 13.77 -8.37
N GLU A 64 15.25 14.46 -7.57
CA GLU A 64 15.65 15.09 -6.31
C GLU A 64 15.61 14.11 -5.13
N HIS A 65 15.02 12.93 -5.30
CA HIS A 65 14.96 11.90 -4.27
C HIS A 65 16.38 11.48 -3.85
N ALA A 66 16.58 11.21 -2.56
CA ALA A 66 17.86 10.76 -2.04
C ALA A 66 18.32 9.47 -2.73
N ASP A 67 19.64 9.37 -2.99
CA ASP A 67 20.28 8.17 -3.54
C ASP A 67 20.67 7.22 -2.41
N VAL A 68 19.70 6.50 -1.87
CA VAL A 68 19.85 5.59 -0.73
C VAL A 68 19.19 4.23 -1.05
N PRO A 69 19.65 3.13 -0.41
CA PRO A 69 18.96 1.85 -0.51
C PRO A 69 17.49 1.99 -0.13
N THR A 70 16.59 1.52 -1.00
CA THR A 70 15.15 1.71 -0.81
C THR A 70 14.41 0.39 -1.03
N LEU A 71 13.51 0.05 -0.10
CA LEU A 71 12.55 -1.04 -0.22
C LEU A 71 11.15 -0.48 -0.46
N TYR A 72 10.58 -0.74 -1.62
CA TYR A 72 9.20 -0.44 -1.98
C TYR A 72 8.33 -1.63 -1.60
N LEU A 73 7.53 -1.46 -0.57
CA LEU A 73 6.66 -2.51 -0.04
C LEU A 73 5.20 -2.15 -0.28
N GLY A 74 4.45 -3.01 -0.93
CA GLY A 74 3.05 -2.78 -1.24
C GLY A 74 2.22 -4.04 -1.37
N GLY A 75 0.93 -3.87 -1.58
CA GLY A 75 -0.03 -4.94 -1.80
C GLY A 75 -0.78 -4.78 -3.12
N TRP A 76 -1.14 -5.89 -3.76
CA TRP A 76 -1.93 -5.88 -5.00
C TRP A 76 -3.34 -5.29 -4.81
N TYR A 77 -3.86 -5.37 -3.58
CA TYR A 77 -5.17 -4.83 -3.17
C TYR A 77 -5.04 -3.50 -2.43
N ASP A 78 -3.91 -2.82 -2.58
CA ASP A 78 -3.66 -1.51 -1.99
C ASP A 78 -3.95 -0.40 -3.00
N SER A 79 -4.56 0.70 -2.55
CA SER A 79 -4.76 1.90 -3.35
C SER A 79 -3.45 2.53 -3.84
N TYR A 80 -2.32 2.23 -3.20
CA TYR A 80 -0.99 2.69 -3.57
C TYR A 80 -0.19 1.71 -4.45
N ALA A 81 -0.76 0.57 -4.84
CA ALA A 81 -0.06 -0.46 -5.62
C ALA A 81 0.62 0.11 -6.88
N ARG A 82 -0.10 0.93 -7.65
CA ARG A 82 0.44 1.60 -8.84
C ARG A 82 1.65 2.46 -8.51
N ASN A 83 1.51 3.38 -7.55
CA ASN A 83 2.60 4.32 -7.21
C ASN A 83 3.81 3.61 -6.64
N THR A 84 3.61 2.53 -5.87
CA THR A 84 4.70 1.69 -5.34
C THR A 84 5.53 1.09 -6.48
N CYS A 85 4.87 0.46 -7.46
CA CYS A 85 5.54 -0.13 -8.62
C CYS A 85 6.18 0.93 -9.53
N GLU A 86 5.49 2.03 -9.84
CA GLU A 86 6.02 3.11 -10.68
C GLU A 86 7.24 3.77 -10.04
N SER A 87 7.22 4.01 -8.73
CA SER A 87 8.35 4.59 -7.99
C SER A 87 9.58 3.69 -8.07
N PHE A 88 9.41 2.38 -7.86
CA PHE A 88 10.49 1.42 -8.02
C PHE A 88 11.10 1.47 -9.44
N VAL A 89 10.26 1.36 -10.47
CA VAL A 89 10.71 1.33 -11.88
C VAL A 89 11.46 2.60 -12.26
N LYS A 90 10.99 3.76 -11.80
CA LYS A 90 11.61 5.05 -12.12
C LYS A 90 12.89 5.29 -11.31
N LEU A 91 12.83 5.09 -10.00
CA LEU A 91 13.96 5.37 -9.13
C LEU A 91 15.10 4.37 -9.34
N ARG A 92 14.83 3.12 -9.65
CA ARG A 92 15.85 2.15 -10.02
C ARG A 92 16.69 2.58 -11.23
N LYS A 93 16.11 3.30 -12.19
CA LYS A 93 16.82 3.85 -13.36
C LYS A 93 17.60 5.13 -13.04
N LEU A 94 17.19 5.85 -12.00
CA LEU A 94 17.74 7.17 -11.66
C LEU A 94 18.79 7.12 -10.55
N LYS A 95 18.74 6.10 -9.69
CA LYS A 95 19.58 5.99 -8.49
C LYS A 95 20.62 4.89 -8.66
N LYS A 96 21.78 5.09 -7.99
CA LYS A 96 22.88 4.11 -7.95
C LYS A 96 22.71 3.14 -6.78
N ALA A 97 22.12 3.62 -5.68
CA ALA A 97 21.84 2.78 -4.52
C ALA A 97 20.82 1.68 -4.85
N PRO A 98 20.93 0.50 -4.24
CA PRO A 98 20.05 -0.63 -4.50
C PRO A 98 18.58 -0.28 -4.24
N GLN A 99 17.72 -0.66 -5.18
CA GLN A 99 16.28 -0.48 -5.10
C GLN A 99 15.61 -1.85 -5.14
N TYR A 100 14.68 -2.10 -4.22
CA TYR A 100 14.00 -3.38 -4.07
C TYR A 100 12.49 -3.20 -4.07
N LEU A 101 11.77 -4.08 -4.74
CA LEU A 101 10.31 -4.14 -4.77
C LEU A 101 9.81 -5.42 -4.11
N LEU A 102 8.90 -5.30 -3.16
CA LEU A 102 8.18 -6.41 -2.56
C LEU A 102 6.67 -6.16 -2.66
N MET A 103 5.97 -6.97 -3.46
CA MET A 103 4.52 -6.86 -3.67
C MET A 103 3.83 -8.16 -3.29
N GLY A 104 3.01 -8.13 -2.26
CA GLY A 104 2.21 -9.26 -1.82
C GLY A 104 0.72 -9.11 -2.14
N PRO A 105 -0.10 -10.12 -1.86
CA PRO A 105 -1.53 -10.11 -2.13
C PRO A 105 -2.32 -9.41 -1.02
N TRP A 106 -1.79 -8.32 -0.49
CA TRP A 106 -2.30 -7.64 0.69
C TRP A 106 -3.10 -6.38 0.36
N THR A 107 -3.92 -5.97 1.33
CA THR A 107 -4.46 -4.61 1.43
C THR A 107 -3.46 -3.69 2.13
N HIS A 108 -3.77 -2.40 2.25
CA HIS A 108 -2.87 -1.41 2.84
C HIS A 108 -2.43 -1.76 4.27
N GLY A 109 -1.11 -1.92 4.47
CA GLY A 109 -0.50 -2.14 5.79
C GLY A 109 -0.81 -3.49 6.43
N LYS A 110 -1.31 -4.48 5.67
CA LYS A 110 -1.72 -5.79 6.17
C LYS A 110 -0.83 -6.91 5.62
N TYR A 111 0.45 -6.91 6.02
CA TYR A 111 1.47 -7.83 5.49
C TYR A 111 1.53 -9.20 6.19
N GLU A 112 0.91 -9.31 7.36
CA GLU A 112 0.93 -10.47 8.24
C GLU A 112 -0.42 -11.21 8.22
N ILE A 113 -1.13 -11.16 7.07
CA ILE A 113 -2.38 -11.88 6.87
C ILE A 113 -2.39 -12.62 5.54
N THR A 114 -3.17 -13.70 5.47
CA THR A 114 -3.25 -14.58 4.31
C THR A 114 -4.22 -14.11 3.24
N TYR A 115 -5.01 -13.07 3.48
CA TYR A 115 -6.20 -12.76 2.68
C TYR A 115 -6.34 -11.29 2.30
N ALA A 116 -7.15 -11.05 1.27
CA ALA A 116 -7.68 -9.74 0.93
C ALA A 116 -9.16 -9.89 0.52
N GLY A 117 -10.07 -9.22 1.27
CA GLY A 117 -11.51 -9.38 1.06
C GLY A 117 -11.95 -10.83 1.22
N ASP A 118 -12.60 -11.37 0.21
CA ASP A 118 -13.14 -12.73 0.19
C ASP A 118 -12.18 -13.81 -0.33
N LEU A 119 -10.92 -13.43 -0.63
CA LEU A 119 -9.90 -14.31 -1.18
C LEU A 119 -8.83 -14.62 -0.13
N ASP A 120 -8.50 -15.91 0.04
CA ASP A 120 -7.40 -16.39 0.88
C ASP A 120 -6.27 -16.93 -0.01
N PHE A 121 -5.05 -16.49 0.25
CA PHE A 121 -3.86 -16.84 -0.53
C PHE A 121 -3.00 -17.91 0.12
N GLY A 122 -3.41 -18.40 1.28
CA GLY A 122 -2.67 -19.36 2.08
C GLY A 122 -1.56 -18.73 2.92
N THR A 123 -0.99 -19.52 3.83
CA THR A 123 0.08 -19.08 4.74
C THR A 123 1.33 -18.59 4.04
N GLU A 124 1.57 -19.04 2.82
CA GLU A 124 2.67 -18.54 1.95
C GLU A 124 2.59 -17.04 1.68
N ALA A 125 1.40 -16.45 1.79
CA ALA A 125 1.20 -15.01 1.56
C ALA A 125 1.66 -14.13 2.72
N GLU A 126 1.82 -14.69 3.91
CA GLU A 126 2.28 -13.95 5.08
C GLU A 126 3.77 -13.64 5.01
N ILE A 127 4.15 -12.48 5.55
CA ILE A 127 5.55 -12.17 5.86
C ILE A 127 5.66 -11.67 7.29
N ASN A 128 6.73 -12.02 7.98
CA ASN A 128 7.06 -11.37 9.23
C ASN A 128 7.65 -9.98 8.92
N TYR A 129 6.82 -8.95 9.02
CA TYR A 129 7.20 -7.58 8.68
C TYR A 129 8.27 -7.00 9.60
N LEU A 130 8.32 -7.44 10.86
CA LEU A 130 9.35 -6.98 11.80
C LEU A 130 10.71 -7.55 11.45
N ASP A 131 10.78 -8.85 11.17
CA ASP A 131 12.03 -9.50 10.77
C ASP A 131 12.54 -8.96 9.43
N LEU A 132 11.64 -8.74 8.47
CA LEU A 132 11.97 -8.09 7.20
C LEU A 132 12.64 -6.72 7.41
N LYS A 133 12.05 -5.88 8.27
CA LYS A 133 12.62 -4.55 8.59
C LYS A 133 13.95 -4.67 9.32
N LEU A 134 14.05 -5.59 10.27
CA LEU A 134 15.28 -5.80 11.03
C LEU A 134 16.43 -6.21 10.09
N ALA A 135 16.20 -7.21 9.24
CA ALA A 135 17.18 -7.66 8.24
C ALA A 135 17.61 -6.52 7.31
N TRP A 136 16.64 -5.68 6.86
CA TRP A 136 16.90 -4.51 6.03
C TRP A 136 17.79 -3.48 6.73
N PHE A 137 17.38 -3.01 7.91
CA PHE A 137 18.12 -1.97 8.62
C PHE A 137 19.47 -2.45 9.16
N ASP A 138 19.58 -3.68 9.61
CA ASP A 138 20.86 -4.27 10.01
C ASP A 138 21.83 -4.33 8.82
N ARG A 139 21.33 -4.67 7.64
CA ARG A 139 22.16 -4.67 6.43
C ARG A 139 22.62 -3.28 6.04
N PHE A 140 21.71 -2.33 5.88
CA PHE A 140 22.02 -1.05 5.25
C PHE A 140 22.45 0.07 6.21
N LEU A 141 22.13 -0.03 7.49
CA LEU A 141 22.59 0.96 8.50
C LEU A 141 23.77 0.45 9.33
N LYS A 142 23.82 -0.85 9.61
CA LYS A 142 24.90 -1.42 10.46
C LYS A 142 25.96 -2.19 9.65
N GLY A 143 25.71 -2.47 8.38
CA GLY A 143 26.61 -3.23 7.51
C GLY A 143 26.70 -4.72 7.87
N LEU A 144 25.72 -5.26 8.60
CA LEU A 144 25.71 -6.67 9.00
C LEU A 144 25.36 -7.56 7.82
N ASN A 145 25.86 -8.77 7.82
CA ASN A 145 25.46 -9.80 6.86
C ASN A 145 24.14 -10.40 7.30
N THR A 146 23.05 -10.03 6.64
CA THR A 146 21.69 -10.52 6.87
C THR A 146 21.14 -11.17 5.61
N GLU A 147 20.00 -11.83 5.69
CA GLU A 147 19.31 -12.40 4.52
C GLU A 147 19.02 -11.35 3.42
N ALA A 148 18.95 -10.05 3.77
CA ALA A 148 18.77 -8.97 2.81
C ALA A 148 19.96 -8.83 1.83
N ALA A 149 21.10 -9.47 2.11
CA ALA A 149 22.24 -9.51 1.19
C ALA A 149 21.96 -10.35 -0.06
N ASP A 150 21.12 -11.38 0.08
CA ASP A 150 20.79 -12.34 -0.98
C ASP A 150 19.44 -12.01 -1.67
N TRP A 151 18.77 -10.93 -1.28
CA TRP A 151 17.51 -10.55 -1.89
C TRP A 151 17.73 -10.15 -3.35
N ARG A 152 16.91 -10.73 -4.23
CA ARG A 152 16.80 -10.22 -5.60
C ARG A 152 16.01 -8.92 -5.60
N PRO A 153 16.29 -8.02 -6.56
CA PRO A 153 15.66 -6.69 -6.60
C PRO A 153 14.14 -6.70 -6.60
N VAL A 154 13.52 -7.74 -7.11
CA VAL A 154 12.05 -7.85 -7.19
C VAL A 154 11.59 -9.15 -6.57
N ARG A 155 10.65 -9.06 -5.66
CA ARG A 155 9.91 -10.19 -5.10
C ARG A 155 8.43 -9.89 -5.15
N ILE A 156 7.68 -10.68 -5.89
CA ILE A 156 6.24 -10.51 -6.05
C ILE A 156 5.51 -11.79 -5.73
N PHE A 157 4.33 -11.68 -5.15
CA PHE A 157 3.40 -12.79 -5.00
C PHE A 157 2.57 -12.93 -6.27
N THR A 158 2.74 -14.03 -6.97
CA THR A 158 1.92 -14.41 -8.11
C THR A 158 0.70 -15.11 -7.58
N MET A 159 -0.47 -14.48 -7.70
CA MET A 159 -1.73 -15.04 -7.26
C MET A 159 -2.13 -16.24 -8.12
N GLY A 160 -2.67 -17.28 -7.49
CA GLY A 160 -3.17 -18.46 -8.17
C GLY A 160 -4.57 -18.26 -8.77
N THR A 161 -5.16 -19.32 -9.24
CA THR A 161 -6.50 -19.35 -9.85
C THR A 161 -7.59 -19.89 -8.92
N GLY A 162 -7.16 -20.35 -7.72
CA GLY A 162 -8.06 -21.00 -6.78
C GLY A 162 -8.34 -22.47 -7.10
N ASP A 163 -8.91 -23.17 -6.15
CA ASP A 163 -9.28 -24.60 -6.24
C ASP A 163 -10.70 -24.86 -5.73
N GLY A 164 -11.48 -23.81 -5.49
CA GLY A 164 -12.85 -23.89 -4.99
C GLY A 164 -13.01 -24.19 -3.51
N ARG A 165 -11.94 -24.51 -2.80
CA ARG A 165 -11.97 -24.71 -1.34
C ARG A 165 -12.16 -23.39 -0.61
N ARG A 166 -12.57 -23.48 0.64
CA ARG A 166 -12.65 -22.32 1.54
C ARG A 166 -11.60 -22.41 2.63
N PHE A 167 -11.15 -21.26 3.08
CA PHE A 167 -10.09 -21.11 4.06
C PHE A 167 -10.49 -20.09 5.14
N ILE A 168 -10.02 -20.33 6.35
CA ILE A 168 -10.01 -19.35 7.44
C ILE A 168 -8.56 -19.20 7.88
N ASP A 169 -8.05 -17.97 7.82
CA ASP A 169 -6.67 -17.62 8.22
C ASP A 169 -5.60 -18.56 7.66
N GLY A 170 -5.70 -18.88 6.37
CA GLY A 170 -4.75 -19.69 5.64
C GLY A 170 -4.93 -21.20 5.79
N ALA A 171 -5.89 -21.68 6.60
CA ALA A 171 -6.20 -23.08 6.78
C ALA A 171 -7.47 -23.50 6.04
N PRO A 172 -7.50 -24.68 5.37
CA PRO A 172 -8.70 -25.19 4.71
C PRO A 172 -9.79 -25.51 5.74
N VAL A 173 -11.04 -25.22 5.39
CA VAL A 173 -12.21 -25.52 6.21
C VAL A 173 -13.19 -26.36 5.42
N GLU A 174 -14.02 -27.14 6.12
CA GLU A 174 -15.09 -27.92 5.51
C GLU A 174 -16.14 -26.99 4.88
N ALA A 175 -16.80 -27.46 3.82
CA ALA A 175 -17.78 -26.66 3.08
C ALA A 175 -18.96 -26.17 3.94
N SER A 176 -19.22 -26.83 5.08
CA SER A 176 -20.23 -26.44 6.06
C SER A 176 -19.81 -25.25 6.95
N ASP A 177 -18.52 -24.95 7.03
CA ASP A 177 -17.97 -23.93 7.91
C ASP A 177 -17.99 -22.54 7.23
N TYR A 178 -19.17 -22.15 6.80
CA TYR A 178 -19.39 -20.79 6.30
C TYR A 178 -19.22 -19.77 7.45
N PRO A 179 -18.49 -18.66 7.28
CA PRO A 179 -18.13 -18.03 6.01
C PRO A 179 -16.61 -18.01 5.72
N GLY A 180 -16.00 -19.14 5.43
CA GLY A 180 -14.60 -19.15 4.96
C GLY A 180 -14.40 -18.37 3.66
N ARG A 181 -13.18 -17.83 3.46
CA ARG A 181 -12.78 -17.18 2.21
C ARG A 181 -12.50 -18.19 1.12
N ILE A 182 -12.67 -17.78 -0.12
CA ILE A 182 -12.36 -18.64 -1.28
C ILE A 182 -10.84 -18.76 -1.38
N HIS A 183 -10.33 -20.00 -1.35
CA HIS A 183 -8.92 -20.24 -1.55
C HIS A 183 -8.49 -19.88 -2.97
N HIS A 184 -7.57 -18.95 -3.08
CA HIS A 184 -7.00 -18.48 -4.34
C HIS A 184 -5.57 -19.02 -4.52
N GLY A 185 -4.82 -19.15 -3.41
CA GLY A 185 -3.44 -19.60 -3.43
C GLY A 185 -2.50 -18.68 -4.16
N GLY A 186 -1.32 -19.16 -4.46
CA GLY A 186 -0.28 -18.42 -5.17
C GLY A 186 1.11 -18.80 -4.68
N PHE A 187 2.11 -18.06 -5.12
CA PHE A 187 3.50 -18.31 -4.76
C PHE A 187 4.37 -17.06 -4.98
N TRP A 188 5.47 -16.98 -4.25
CA TRP A 188 6.47 -15.93 -4.40
C TRP A 188 7.37 -16.18 -5.62
N ARG A 189 7.60 -15.12 -6.40
CA ARG A 189 8.61 -15.09 -7.45
C ARG A 189 9.63 -14.00 -7.16
N SER A 190 10.92 -14.35 -7.36
CA SER A 190 12.02 -13.40 -7.23
C SER A 190 12.69 -13.20 -8.58
N MET A 191 12.95 -11.96 -8.96
CA MET A 191 13.42 -11.56 -10.28
C MET A 191 14.43 -10.42 -10.18
N ASP A 192 15.22 -10.22 -11.24
CA ASP A 192 16.21 -9.15 -11.27
C ASP A 192 15.62 -7.82 -11.77
N ASP A 193 14.47 -7.84 -12.43
CA ASP A 193 13.80 -6.65 -12.96
C ASP A 193 12.28 -6.75 -12.97
N TRP A 194 11.61 -5.60 -13.12
CA TRP A 194 10.16 -5.45 -13.20
C TRP A 194 9.78 -4.16 -13.95
N PRO A 195 8.76 -4.16 -14.81
CA PRO A 195 8.16 -5.34 -15.46
C PRO A 195 9.14 -6.01 -16.41
N ILE A 196 8.93 -7.30 -16.68
CA ILE A 196 9.75 -8.08 -17.61
C ILE A 196 9.31 -7.78 -19.02
#